data_485ba173d3ca215eec17fb804e6223ee
#
_entry.id   485ba173d3ca215eec17fb804e6223ee
#
_cell.length_a   1.000
_cell.length_b   1.000
_cell.length_c   1.000
_cell.angle_alpha   90.00
_cell.angle_beta   90.00
_cell.angle_gamma   90.00
#
_symmetry.space_group_name_H-M   'P 1'
#
loop_
_entity.id
_entity.type
_entity.pdbx_description
1 polymer ?
#
loop_
_entity_poly.entity_id
_entity_poly.type
_entity_poly.pdbx_seq_one_letter_code
_entity_poly.pdbx_strand_id
1 'polypeptide(L)'
;MKYGLIERDFVYINEAIQEFPEIAEVILFGSRAKGNYKTGSDVDLAIKGDRITYEVTARFADCLNEEKPLPYFFDVVHYEAIADPKLKEHIDRVGINIYAILISLRRSLYD
;
A
#
# COMPACT_ATOMS: atom_id res chain seq x y z
N MET A 1 -7.03 -5.05 -14.66
CA MET A 1 -6.94 -5.33 -13.20
C MET A 1 -5.51 -5.73 -12.88
N LYS A 2 -4.91 -5.11 -11.88
CA LYS A 2 -3.56 -5.43 -11.42
C LYS A 2 -3.59 -5.89 -9.97
N TYR A 3 -2.95 -7.01 -9.69
CA TYR A 3 -2.85 -7.56 -8.32
C TYR A 3 -4.21 -7.83 -7.68
N GLY A 4 -5.23 -8.05 -8.50
CA GLY A 4 -6.60 -8.20 -8.04
C GLY A 4 -7.29 -6.90 -7.64
N LEU A 5 -6.70 -5.76 -7.99
CA LEU A 5 -7.25 -4.43 -7.70
C LEU A 5 -7.67 -3.76 -9.01
N ILE A 6 -8.80 -3.08 -8.98
CA ILE A 6 -9.29 -2.33 -10.14
C ILE A 6 -8.83 -0.87 -10.07
N GLU A 7 -9.00 -0.14 -11.17
CA GLU A 7 -8.53 1.24 -11.26
C GLU A 7 -9.11 2.13 -10.15
N ARG A 8 -10.38 1.97 -9.82
CA ARG A 8 -11.02 2.74 -8.75
C ARG A 8 -10.34 2.50 -7.39
N ASP A 9 -9.89 1.26 -7.13
CA ASP A 9 -9.19 0.96 -5.89
C ASP A 9 -7.90 1.77 -5.78
N PHE A 10 -7.15 1.86 -6.88
CA PHE A 10 -5.91 2.65 -6.91
C PHE A 10 -6.18 4.13 -6.69
N VAL A 11 -7.29 4.66 -7.22
CA VAL A 11 -7.68 6.05 -6.98
C VAL A 11 -7.88 6.31 -5.50
N TYR A 12 -8.63 5.44 -4.81
CA TYR A 12 -8.88 5.59 -3.37
C TYR A 12 -7.61 5.42 -2.54
N ILE A 13 -6.76 4.46 -2.92
CA ILE A 13 -5.46 4.29 -2.25
C ILE A 13 -4.62 5.54 -2.40
N ASN A 14 -4.60 6.12 -3.60
CA ASN A 14 -3.86 7.36 -3.84
C ASN A 14 -4.39 8.52 -3.01
N GLU A 15 -5.71 8.66 -2.89
CA GLU A 15 -6.31 9.69 -2.05
C GLU A 15 -5.86 9.53 -0.60
N ALA A 16 -5.82 8.30 -0.09
CA ALA A 16 -5.35 8.04 1.27
C ALA A 16 -3.88 8.43 1.42
N ILE A 17 -3.03 8.08 0.46
CA ILE A 17 -1.61 8.43 0.50
C ILE A 17 -1.41 9.95 0.55
N GLN A 18 -2.20 10.70 -0.22
CA GLN A 18 -2.08 12.15 -0.27
C GLN A 18 -2.39 12.82 1.07
N GLU A 19 -3.10 12.15 1.97
CA GLU A 19 -3.39 12.67 3.31
C GLU A 19 -2.19 12.53 4.26
N PHE A 20 -1.14 11.79 3.86
CA PHE A 20 0.00 11.49 4.73
C PHE A 20 1.31 11.84 4.02
N PRO A 21 1.74 13.12 4.08
CA PRO A 21 2.96 13.55 3.39
C PRO A 21 4.23 12.88 3.91
N GLU A 22 4.18 12.24 5.06
CA GLU A 22 5.30 11.48 5.61
C GLU A 22 5.62 10.24 4.79
N ILE A 23 4.66 9.74 4.00
CA ILE A 23 4.85 8.52 3.21
C ILE A 23 5.60 8.86 1.92
N ALA A 24 6.80 8.30 1.77
CA ALA A 24 7.63 8.48 0.58
C ALA A 24 7.42 7.39 -0.46
N GLU A 25 7.20 6.15 -0.02
CA GLU A 25 6.97 5.01 -0.90
C GLU A 25 5.93 4.07 -0.30
N VAL A 26 5.18 3.41 -1.17
CA VAL A 26 4.22 2.38 -0.79
C VAL A 26 4.51 1.12 -1.59
N ILE A 27 4.74 0.03 -0.89
CA ILE A 27 5.16 -1.24 -1.49
C ILE A 27 4.09 -2.29 -1.21
N LEU A 28 3.51 -2.84 -2.27
CA LEU A 28 2.61 -3.98 -2.17
C LEU A 28 3.44 -5.25 -2.02
N PHE A 29 3.11 -6.08 -1.03
CA PHE A 29 3.79 -7.36 -0.85
C PHE A 29 2.75 -8.46 -0.57
N GLY A 30 3.21 -9.62 -0.11
CA GLY A 30 2.32 -10.73 0.21
C GLY A 30 1.74 -11.40 -1.02
N SER A 31 0.58 -12.04 -0.87
CA SER A 31 0.01 -12.90 -1.91
C SER A 31 -0.35 -12.14 -3.18
N ARG A 32 -0.81 -10.89 -3.07
CA ARG A 32 -1.19 -10.12 -4.24
C ARG A 32 0.04 -9.75 -5.09
N ALA A 33 1.14 -9.44 -4.46
CA ALA A 33 2.39 -9.17 -5.17
C ALA A 33 2.95 -10.43 -5.80
N LYS A 34 2.84 -11.57 -5.11
CA LYS A 34 3.33 -12.87 -5.61
C LYS A 34 2.45 -13.44 -6.71
N GLY A 35 1.21 -13.01 -6.81
CA GLY A 35 0.29 -13.51 -7.83
C GLY A 35 -0.51 -14.74 -7.42
N ASN A 36 -0.36 -15.22 -6.18
CA ASN A 36 -1.11 -16.39 -5.69
C ASN A 36 -2.25 -16.01 -4.76
N TYR A 37 -2.77 -14.79 -4.90
CA TYR A 37 -3.90 -14.33 -4.11
C TYR A 37 -5.21 -14.99 -4.54
N LYS A 38 -6.18 -14.96 -3.63
CA LYS A 38 -7.55 -15.41 -3.88
C LYS A 38 -8.49 -14.22 -3.75
N THR A 39 -9.72 -14.39 -4.23
CA THR A 39 -10.78 -13.39 -4.00
C THR A 39 -10.89 -13.12 -2.51
N GLY A 40 -10.82 -11.86 -2.13
CA GLY A 40 -10.91 -11.47 -0.72
C GLY A 40 -9.62 -11.52 0.06
N SER A 41 -8.49 -11.85 -0.59
CA SER A 41 -7.19 -11.78 0.09
C SER A 41 -6.91 -10.37 0.58
N ASP A 42 -6.25 -10.26 1.75
CA ASP A 42 -5.83 -8.99 2.31
C ASP A 42 -4.88 -8.26 1.35
N VAL A 43 -4.84 -6.94 1.46
CA VAL A 43 -3.87 -6.12 0.75
C VAL A 43 -2.77 -5.75 1.72
N ASP A 44 -1.57 -6.25 1.48
CA ASP A 44 -0.42 -6.02 2.34
C ASP A 44 0.43 -4.88 1.80
N LEU A 45 0.57 -3.81 2.57
CA LEU A 45 1.33 -2.62 2.18
C LEU A 45 2.43 -2.32 3.19
N ALA A 46 3.63 -2.07 2.68
CA ALA A 46 4.73 -1.52 3.48
C ALA A 46 4.92 -0.06 3.09
N ILE A 47 4.93 0.83 4.07
CA ILE A 47 5.16 2.26 3.83
C ILE A 47 6.57 2.62 4.27
N LYS A 48 7.25 3.44 3.45
CA LYS A 48 8.62 3.90 3.70
C LYS A 48 8.66 5.41 3.78
N GLY A 49 9.50 5.92 4.67
CA GLY A 49 9.74 7.35 4.83
C GLY A 49 10.48 7.63 6.12
N ASP A 50 11.22 8.76 6.13
CA ASP A 50 12.06 9.14 7.28
C ASP A 50 11.25 9.65 8.46
N ARG A 51 10.02 10.11 8.22
CA ARG A 51 9.19 10.73 9.24
C ARG A 51 7.97 9.92 9.63
N ILE A 52 7.94 8.65 9.24
CA ILE A 52 6.82 7.77 9.57
C ILE A 52 6.94 7.34 11.04
N THR A 53 5.83 7.47 11.76
CA THR A 53 5.72 7.07 13.16
C THR A 53 4.70 5.94 13.27
N TYR A 54 4.61 5.33 14.43
CA TYR A 54 3.55 4.35 14.71
C TYR A 54 2.17 4.99 14.48
N GLU A 55 1.99 6.23 14.92
CA GLU A 55 0.71 6.94 14.75
C GLU A 55 0.36 7.13 13.27
N VAL A 56 1.32 7.55 12.46
CA VAL A 56 1.10 7.72 11.02
C VAL A 56 0.68 6.39 10.40
N THR A 57 1.38 5.32 10.73
CA THR A 57 1.07 3.98 10.21
C THR A 57 -0.35 3.55 10.57
N ALA A 58 -0.73 3.72 11.85
CA ALA A 58 -2.06 3.35 12.33
C ALA A 58 -3.15 4.20 11.66
N ARG A 59 -2.92 5.50 11.52
CA ARG A 59 -3.91 6.40 10.91
C ARG A 59 -4.06 6.14 9.42
N PHE A 60 -2.98 5.81 8.73
CA PHE A 60 -3.05 5.44 7.32
C PHE A 60 -3.84 4.15 7.13
N ALA A 61 -3.59 3.13 7.97
CA ALA A 61 -4.35 1.89 7.94
C ALA A 61 -5.84 2.16 8.19
N ASP A 62 -6.18 2.98 9.16
CA ASP A 62 -7.56 3.34 9.46
C ASP A 62 -8.21 4.08 8.28
N CYS A 63 -7.47 4.97 7.63
CA CYS A 63 -7.97 5.68 6.46
C CYS A 63 -8.38 4.69 5.37
N LEU A 64 -7.54 3.71 5.08
CA LEU A 64 -7.83 2.70 4.06
C LEU A 64 -8.98 1.77 4.48
N ASN A 65 -9.00 1.35 5.75
CA ASN A 65 -9.94 0.33 6.21
C ASN A 65 -11.30 0.90 6.61
N GLU A 66 -11.35 2.14 7.11
CA GLU A 66 -12.54 2.71 7.70
C GLU A 66 -13.14 3.86 6.91
N GLU A 67 -12.33 4.62 6.17
CA GLU A 67 -12.79 5.85 5.53
C GLU A 67 -12.99 5.73 4.03
N LYS A 68 -12.23 4.87 3.35
CA LYS A 68 -12.34 4.70 1.90
C LYS A 68 -13.25 3.52 1.56
N PRO A 69 -14.05 3.60 0.49
CA PRO A 69 -14.95 2.51 0.09
C PRO A 69 -14.18 1.40 -0.64
N LEU A 70 -13.28 0.74 0.07
CA LEU A 70 -12.45 -0.33 -0.45
C LEU A 70 -12.91 -1.67 0.17
N PRO A 71 -13.23 -2.68 -0.66
CA PRO A 71 -13.79 -3.95 -0.18
C PRO A 71 -12.73 -4.94 0.28
N TYR A 72 -11.60 -4.45 0.77
CA TYR A 72 -10.48 -5.29 1.22
C TYR A 72 -10.06 -4.87 2.61
N PHE A 73 -9.45 -5.81 3.35
CA PHE A 73 -8.71 -5.45 4.56
C PHE A 73 -7.27 -5.12 4.17
N PHE A 74 -6.76 -3.98 4.66
CA PHE A 74 -5.41 -3.52 4.42
C PHE A 74 -4.58 -3.75 5.67
N ASP A 75 -3.49 -4.51 5.52
CA ASP A 75 -2.50 -4.72 6.56
C ASP A 75 -1.30 -3.83 6.23
N VAL A 76 -1.04 -2.83 7.07
CA VAL A 76 0.00 -1.83 6.80
C VAL A 76 1.14 -1.99 7.79
N VAL A 77 2.36 -2.09 7.28
CA VAL A 77 3.57 -2.13 8.10
C VAL A 77 4.48 -0.94 7.78
N HIS A 78 5.20 -0.47 8.78
CA HIS A 78 6.23 0.56 8.62
C HIS A 78 7.56 -0.13 8.31
N TYR A 79 8.02 0.00 7.07
CA TYR A 79 9.17 -0.78 6.57
C TYR A 79 10.41 -0.61 7.45
N GLU A 80 10.77 0.65 7.79
CA GLU A 80 11.98 0.93 8.57
C GLU A 80 11.90 0.40 10.01
N ALA A 81 10.70 0.10 10.50
CA ALA A 81 10.50 -0.42 11.85
C ALA A 81 10.41 -1.95 11.91
N ILE A 82 10.52 -2.63 10.77
CA ILE A 82 10.43 -4.09 10.73
C ILE A 82 11.65 -4.69 11.40
N ALA A 83 11.43 -5.50 12.45
CA ALA A 83 12.49 -6.20 13.16
C ALA A 83 12.79 -7.58 12.57
N ASP A 84 11.77 -8.23 12.00
CA ASP A 84 11.91 -9.58 11.46
C ASP A 84 12.63 -9.55 10.11
N PRO A 85 13.86 -10.10 10.02
CA PRO A 85 14.62 -10.10 8.78
C PRO A 85 13.97 -10.91 7.66
N LYS A 86 13.16 -11.91 8.01
CA LYS A 86 12.45 -12.72 7.01
C LYS A 86 11.35 -11.93 6.32
N LEU A 87 10.61 -11.13 7.09
CA LEU A 87 9.59 -10.27 6.52
C LEU A 87 10.22 -9.21 5.63
N LYS A 88 11.29 -8.60 6.09
CA LYS A 88 11.99 -7.57 5.34
C LYS A 88 12.54 -8.13 4.02
N GLU A 89 13.14 -9.32 4.06
CA GLU A 89 13.65 -9.99 2.86
C GLU A 89 12.50 -10.30 1.89
N HIS A 90 11.36 -10.78 2.39
CA HIS A 90 10.18 -11.07 1.57
C HIS A 90 9.73 -9.81 0.85
N ILE A 91 9.59 -8.69 1.56
CA ILE A 91 9.18 -7.41 0.98
C ILE A 91 10.18 -6.96 -0.08
N ASP A 92 11.48 -7.08 0.21
CA ASP A 92 12.53 -6.68 -0.73
C ASP A 92 12.52 -7.53 -2.00
N ARG A 93 12.18 -8.81 -1.87
CA ARG A 93 12.20 -9.76 -2.98
C ARG A 93 10.96 -9.69 -3.86
N VAL A 94 9.77 -9.62 -3.26
CA VAL A 94 8.50 -9.69 -4.01
C VAL A 94 7.78 -8.34 -4.09
N GLY A 95 8.22 -7.36 -3.32
CA GLY A 95 7.53 -6.09 -3.22
C GLY A 95 7.43 -5.34 -4.54
N ILE A 96 6.32 -4.68 -4.73
CA ILE A 96 6.05 -3.87 -5.92
C ILE A 96 5.76 -2.46 -5.45
N ASN A 97 6.56 -1.51 -5.94
CA ASN A 97 6.35 -0.11 -5.61
C ASN A 97 5.14 0.41 -6.38
N ILE A 98 3.99 0.46 -5.70
CA ILE A 98 2.75 0.91 -6.33
C ILE A 98 2.66 2.43 -6.42
N TYR A 99 3.57 3.16 -5.77
CA TYR A 99 3.58 4.62 -5.85
C TYR A 99 3.80 5.09 -7.29
N ALA A 100 4.65 4.39 -8.03
CA ALA A 100 4.89 4.71 -9.44
C ALA A 100 3.63 4.49 -10.30
N ILE A 101 2.86 3.42 -10.01
CA ILE A 101 1.59 3.15 -10.67
C ILE A 101 0.58 4.26 -10.37
N LEU A 102 0.51 4.69 -9.11
CA LEU A 102 -0.41 5.74 -8.66
C LEU A 102 -0.08 7.08 -9.30
N ILE A 103 1.19 7.42 -9.44
CA ILE A 103 1.63 8.64 -10.12
C ILE A 103 1.20 8.60 -11.58
N SER A 104 1.42 7.48 -12.26
CA SER A 104 1.03 7.30 -13.66
C SER A 104 -0.46 7.45 -13.86
N LEU A 105 -1.27 6.84 -12.97
CA LEU A 105 -2.71 6.94 -13.00
C LEU A 105 -3.18 8.38 -12.77
N ARG A 106 -2.57 9.07 -11.81
CA ARG A 106 -2.89 10.46 -11.52
C ARG A 106 -2.63 11.36 -12.73
N ARG A 107 -1.53 11.14 -13.44
CA ARG A 107 -1.23 11.87 -14.67
C ARG A 107 -2.32 11.64 -15.71
N SER A 108 -2.72 10.40 -15.89
CA SER A 108 -3.76 10.04 -16.86
C SER A 108 -5.09 10.73 -16.53
N LEU A 109 -5.42 10.90 -15.26
CA LEU A 109 -6.66 11.53 -14.84
C LEU A 109 -6.67 13.04 -15.00
N TYR A 110 -5.52 13.70 -14.94
CA TYR A 110 -5.41 15.16 -14.92
C TYR A 110 -4.79 15.73 -16.20
N ASP A 111 -4.38 14.92 -17.11
CA ASP A 111 -3.93 15.33 -18.43
C ASP A 111 -5.12 15.42 -19.39
#